data_4c0dfcd46772ac384f3a8c48146bbf80
#
_entry.id   4c0dfcd46772ac384f3a8c48146bbf80
#
_cell.length_a   1.000
_cell.length_b   1.000
_cell.length_c   1.000
_cell.angle_alpha   90.00
_cell.angle_beta   90.00
_cell.angle_gamma   90.00
#
_symmetry.space_group_name_H-M   'P 1'
#
loop_
_entity.id
_entity.type
_entity.pdbx_description
1 polymer ?
#
loop_
_entity_poly.entity_id
_entity_poly.type
_entity_poly.pdbx_seq_one_letter_code
_entity_poly.pdbx_strand_id
1 'polypeptide(L)'
;SGFDIANDERVTFRQPDKDSVALNRVVGDAASVIDGTLSGNGHVYVINPNGVLFGKNASVDVGSLVASTARISDSDMTNFANADGITMAIPEDSSAKVINAGTIRAEGGLVVLHAAEVENSGTITNPEGTTALAAARNLSLSADTAGKINFTVDGALAKAKALNSGMLKADGGYLVMTARSAGDVMSTVVNNTGTMEAKTLRQNEKGEILLDGGDNGIVELNGTLDASGMEAGQSAGSIKAIGAETHVEDGATLHAIGAVDGGLIETSGDYLEIGDNVDIDAA
;
A
#
# COMPACT_ATOMS: atom_id res chain seq x y z
N SER A 1 -16.99 -11.89 -18.06
CA SER A 1 -16.20 -10.78 -18.56
C SER A 1 -15.44 -10.15 -17.40
N GLY A 2 -14.13 -10.05 -17.51
CA GLY A 2 -13.26 -9.45 -16.53
C GLY A 2 -12.84 -8.03 -16.94
N PHE A 3 -12.01 -7.40 -16.14
CA PHE A 3 -11.25 -6.21 -16.51
C PHE A 3 -9.81 -6.66 -16.76
N ASP A 4 -9.51 -7.03 -18.00
CA ASP A 4 -8.23 -7.59 -18.39
C ASP A 4 -7.57 -6.66 -19.41
N ILE A 5 -6.22 -6.56 -19.35
CA ILE A 5 -5.39 -5.81 -20.31
C ILE A 5 -4.22 -6.71 -20.65
N ALA A 6 -4.20 -7.23 -21.88
CA ALA A 6 -3.09 -8.07 -22.36
C ALA A 6 -1.81 -7.26 -22.54
N ASN A 7 -0.67 -7.92 -22.61
CA ASN A 7 0.65 -7.28 -22.68
C ASN A 7 0.81 -6.25 -23.81
N ASP A 8 0.15 -6.45 -24.94
CA ASP A 8 0.17 -5.55 -26.09
C ASP A 8 -1.02 -4.55 -26.13
N GLU A 9 -1.89 -4.61 -25.11
CA GLU A 9 -3.05 -3.75 -25.01
C GLU A 9 -2.81 -2.54 -24.13
N ARG A 10 -3.62 -1.49 -24.41
CA ARG A 10 -3.63 -0.26 -23.63
C ARG A 10 -5.06 0.18 -23.34
N VAL A 11 -5.32 0.48 -22.08
CA VAL A 11 -6.54 1.16 -21.63
C VAL A 11 -6.17 2.54 -21.10
N THR A 12 -6.86 3.57 -21.57
CA THR A 12 -6.65 4.96 -21.13
C THR A 12 -7.96 5.55 -20.65
N PHE A 13 -8.02 5.95 -19.40
CA PHE A 13 -9.12 6.73 -18.84
C PHE A 13 -8.86 8.22 -19.08
N ARG A 14 -9.71 8.86 -19.87
CA ARG A 14 -9.70 10.32 -20.07
C ARG A 14 -10.80 10.92 -19.21
N GLN A 15 -10.41 11.41 -18.06
CA GLN A 15 -11.30 11.96 -17.06
C GLN A 15 -11.39 13.49 -17.21
N PRO A 16 -12.51 14.14 -16.79
CA PRO A 16 -12.69 15.58 -16.91
C PRO A 16 -11.60 16.38 -16.20
N ASP A 17 -11.12 15.90 -15.05
CA ASP A 17 -10.07 16.52 -14.26
C ASP A 17 -9.28 15.45 -13.46
N LYS A 18 -8.27 15.89 -12.72
CA LYS A 18 -7.41 15.03 -11.90
C LYS A 18 -8.12 14.42 -10.67
N ASP A 19 -9.22 15.02 -10.22
CA ASP A 19 -9.98 14.60 -9.05
C ASP A 19 -11.16 13.68 -9.43
N SER A 20 -11.40 13.52 -10.72
CA SER A 20 -12.43 12.62 -11.25
C SER A 20 -12.08 11.15 -11.01
N VAL A 21 -13.09 10.31 -10.72
CA VAL A 21 -12.93 8.89 -10.43
C VAL A 21 -13.55 8.03 -11.52
N ALA A 22 -12.77 7.07 -12.02
CA ALA A 22 -13.25 5.96 -12.84
C ALA A 22 -13.31 4.69 -11.97
N LEU A 23 -14.51 4.27 -11.58
CA LEU A 23 -14.72 3.07 -10.79
C LEU A 23 -15.11 1.88 -11.69
N ASN A 24 -14.27 0.86 -11.71
CA ASN A 24 -14.45 -0.36 -12.48
C ASN A 24 -14.78 -1.51 -11.53
N ARG A 25 -16.06 -1.91 -11.49
CA ARG A 25 -16.52 -3.07 -10.70
C ARG A 25 -16.68 -4.28 -11.61
N VAL A 26 -15.93 -5.34 -11.33
CA VAL A 26 -16.03 -6.62 -12.01
C VAL A 26 -17.09 -7.49 -11.32
N VAL A 27 -18.05 -7.97 -12.07
CA VAL A 27 -19.15 -8.82 -11.59
C VAL A 27 -19.08 -10.26 -12.11
N GLY A 28 -18.02 -10.58 -12.86
CA GLY A 28 -17.74 -11.94 -13.34
C GLY A 28 -17.03 -12.78 -12.29
N ASP A 29 -16.72 -14.03 -12.63
CA ASP A 29 -16.15 -15.03 -11.70
C ASP A 29 -14.64 -15.19 -11.85
N ALA A 30 -13.99 -14.44 -12.75
CA ALA A 30 -12.55 -14.49 -12.98
C ALA A 30 -11.83 -13.30 -12.34
N ALA A 31 -10.61 -13.51 -11.88
CA ALA A 31 -9.71 -12.44 -11.48
C ALA A 31 -9.38 -11.53 -12.67
N SER A 32 -9.04 -10.28 -12.40
CA SER A 32 -8.53 -9.33 -13.39
C SER A 32 -7.04 -9.52 -13.59
N VAL A 33 -6.62 -9.61 -14.86
CA VAL A 33 -5.19 -9.69 -15.22
C VAL A 33 -4.83 -8.46 -16.05
N ILE A 34 -4.00 -7.60 -15.49
CA ILE A 34 -3.48 -6.39 -16.12
C ILE A 34 -2.00 -6.63 -16.40
N ASP A 35 -1.65 -6.99 -17.62
CA ASP A 35 -0.27 -7.25 -18.04
C ASP A 35 0.19 -6.25 -19.14
N GLY A 36 -0.68 -5.33 -19.54
CA GLY A 36 -0.43 -4.25 -20.48
C GLY A 36 -0.41 -2.88 -19.82
N THR A 37 -0.76 -1.84 -20.60
CA THR A 37 -0.73 -0.45 -20.13
C THR A 37 -2.09 0.01 -19.64
N LEU A 38 -2.15 0.51 -18.42
CA LEU A 38 -3.30 1.19 -17.82
C LEU A 38 -2.90 2.64 -17.51
N SER A 39 -3.58 3.60 -18.08
CA SER A 39 -3.30 5.02 -17.84
C SER A 39 -4.56 5.85 -17.57
N GLY A 40 -4.43 6.94 -16.81
CA GLY A 40 -5.51 7.85 -16.49
C GLY A 40 -5.01 9.13 -15.86
N ASN A 41 -5.66 10.25 -16.16
CA ASN A 41 -5.31 11.55 -15.61
C ASN A 41 -5.95 11.86 -14.24
N GLY A 42 -6.76 10.95 -13.73
CA GLY A 42 -7.42 11.06 -12.43
C GLY A 42 -7.33 9.74 -11.64
N HIS A 43 -8.33 9.47 -10.79
CA HIS A 43 -8.36 8.29 -9.95
C HIS A 43 -8.95 7.10 -10.69
N VAL A 44 -8.27 5.94 -10.67
CA VAL A 44 -8.74 4.69 -11.27
C VAL A 44 -8.90 3.64 -10.17
N TYR A 45 -10.14 3.13 -10.02
CA TYR A 45 -10.45 2.08 -9.06
C TYR A 45 -10.82 0.80 -9.81
N VAL A 46 -10.19 -0.32 -9.42
CA VAL A 46 -10.43 -1.66 -9.96
C VAL A 46 -10.87 -2.56 -8.80
N ILE A 47 -12.15 -2.91 -8.79
CA ILE A 47 -12.74 -3.72 -7.73
C ILE A 47 -13.17 -5.05 -8.31
N ASN A 48 -12.50 -6.12 -7.88
CA ASN A 48 -12.78 -7.47 -8.33
C ASN A 48 -12.69 -8.47 -7.17
N PRO A 49 -13.82 -8.99 -6.67
CA PRO A 49 -13.84 -9.95 -5.55
C PRO A 49 -13.06 -11.25 -5.80
N ASN A 50 -12.71 -11.55 -7.06
CA ASN A 50 -11.96 -12.76 -7.41
C ASN A 50 -10.44 -12.54 -7.46
N GLY A 51 -9.98 -11.29 -7.37
CA GLY A 51 -8.57 -10.92 -7.38
C GLY A 51 -8.20 -9.92 -8.47
N VAL A 52 -7.05 -9.27 -8.28
CA VAL A 52 -6.44 -8.36 -9.27
C VAL A 52 -4.94 -8.68 -9.34
N LEU A 53 -4.46 -8.98 -10.54
CA LEU A 53 -3.06 -9.24 -10.83
C LEU A 53 -2.53 -8.17 -11.79
N PHE A 54 -1.55 -7.39 -11.36
CA PHE A 54 -0.69 -6.61 -12.24
C PHE A 54 0.53 -7.48 -12.59
N GLY A 55 0.57 -7.93 -13.84
CA GLY A 55 1.61 -8.83 -14.35
C GLY A 55 2.96 -8.15 -14.50
N LYS A 56 3.98 -8.90 -14.87
CA LYS A 56 5.37 -8.39 -14.98
C LYS A 56 5.54 -7.30 -16.05
N ASN A 57 4.68 -7.29 -17.06
CA ASN A 57 4.69 -6.30 -18.14
C ASN A 57 3.72 -5.14 -17.86
N ALA A 58 2.98 -5.19 -16.75
CA ALA A 58 2.04 -4.15 -16.40
C ALA A 58 2.75 -2.80 -16.21
N SER A 59 2.21 -1.79 -16.87
CA SER A 59 2.63 -0.39 -16.73
C SER A 59 1.40 0.44 -16.41
N VAL A 60 1.26 0.80 -15.14
CA VAL A 60 0.16 1.63 -14.64
C VAL A 60 0.67 3.03 -14.38
N ASP A 61 -0.01 4.04 -14.95
CA ASP A 61 0.30 5.46 -14.77
C ASP A 61 -1.00 6.25 -14.60
N VAL A 62 -1.33 6.61 -13.37
CA VAL A 62 -2.63 7.20 -12.97
C VAL A 62 -2.45 8.22 -11.87
N GLY A 63 -3.43 9.12 -11.68
CA GLY A 63 -3.41 10.06 -10.55
C GLY A 63 -3.53 9.36 -9.20
N SER A 64 -4.41 8.36 -9.09
CA SER A 64 -4.52 7.45 -7.94
C SER A 64 -4.99 6.08 -8.39
N LEU A 65 -4.60 5.02 -7.66
CA LEU A 65 -5.03 3.65 -7.90
C LEU A 65 -5.63 3.04 -6.63
N VAL A 66 -6.81 2.48 -6.74
CA VAL A 66 -7.33 1.55 -5.73
C VAL A 66 -7.63 0.21 -6.41
N ALA A 67 -6.90 -0.83 -6.04
CA ALA A 67 -7.16 -2.19 -6.45
C ALA A 67 -7.64 -3.00 -5.24
N SER A 68 -8.87 -3.55 -5.30
CA SER A 68 -9.47 -4.20 -4.13
C SER A 68 -10.23 -5.46 -4.50
N THR A 69 -10.19 -6.45 -3.60
CA THR A 69 -11.02 -7.67 -3.64
C THR A 69 -12.32 -7.53 -2.83
N ALA A 70 -12.62 -6.34 -2.36
CA ALA A 70 -13.86 -6.05 -1.66
C ALA A 70 -15.10 -6.16 -2.57
N ARG A 71 -16.27 -6.22 -1.95
CA ARG A 71 -17.55 -6.09 -2.61
C ARG A 71 -18.11 -4.70 -2.41
N ILE A 72 -18.72 -4.17 -3.46
CA ILE A 72 -19.42 -2.89 -3.47
C ILE A 72 -20.86 -3.16 -3.92
N SER A 73 -21.83 -2.67 -3.16
CA SER A 73 -23.24 -2.71 -3.54
C SER A 73 -23.57 -1.58 -4.54
N ASP A 74 -24.74 -1.67 -5.18
CA ASP A 74 -25.22 -0.62 -6.08
C ASP A 74 -25.55 0.67 -5.31
N SER A 75 -25.96 0.56 -4.04
CA SER A 75 -26.17 1.72 -3.16
C SER A 75 -24.86 2.42 -2.83
N ASP A 76 -23.79 1.66 -2.55
CA ASP A 76 -22.46 2.22 -2.26
C ASP A 76 -21.88 2.94 -3.50
N MET A 77 -22.15 2.38 -4.70
CA MET A 77 -21.79 3.04 -5.95
C MET A 77 -22.51 4.39 -6.11
N THR A 78 -23.77 4.46 -5.71
CA THR A 78 -24.54 5.70 -5.76
C THR A 78 -24.04 6.73 -4.73
N ASN A 79 -23.76 6.29 -3.51
CA ASN A 79 -23.22 7.13 -2.45
C ASN A 79 -21.85 7.69 -2.84
N PHE A 80 -21.00 6.84 -3.40
CA PHE A 80 -19.68 7.26 -3.90
C PHE A 80 -19.79 8.35 -4.98
N ALA A 81 -20.73 8.22 -5.90
CA ALA A 81 -21.00 9.23 -6.95
C ALA A 81 -21.47 10.58 -6.37
N ASN A 82 -22.03 10.56 -5.15
CA ASN A 82 -22.50 11.76 -4.42
C ASN A 82 -21.42 12.34 -3.46
N ALA A 83 -20.20 11.85 -3.51
CA ALA A 83 -19.07 12.26 -2.66
C ALA A 83 -19.25 11.99 -1.14
N ASP A 84 -20.14 11.09 -0.75
CA ASP A 84 -20.38 10.71 0.66
C ASP A 84 -19.30 9.75 1.22
N GLY A 85 -18.26 9.46 0.43
CA GLY A 85 -17.28 8.44 0.74
C GLY A 85 -17.78 7.03 0.43
N ILE A 86 -16.94 6.04 0.62
CA ILE A 86 -17.30 4.63 0.43
C ILE A 86 -16.59 3.75 1.42
N THR A 87 -17.31 2.78 1.99
CA THR A 87 -16.73 1.66 2.74
C THR A 87 -16.96 0.37 1.97
N MET A 88 -15.87 -0.32 1.68
CA MET A 88 -15.84 -1.58 0.96
C MET A 88 -15.42 -2.70 1.91
N ALA A 89 -16.07 -3.86 1.83
CA ALA A 89 -15.75 -4.98 2.69
C ALA A 89 -15.36 -6.23 1.91
N ILE A 90 -14.28 -6.87 2.35
CA ILE A 90 -13.86 -8.19 1.89
C ILE A 90 -14.67 -9.24 2.66
N PRO A 91 -15.26 -10.26 2.00
CA PRO A 91 -15.87 -11.39 2.69
C PRO A 91 -14.84 -12.06 3.64
N GLU A 92 -15.28 -12.45 4.82
CA GLU A 92 -14.42 -12.98 5.88
C GLU A 92 -13.64 -14.25 5.49
N ASP A 93 -14.24 -15.06 4.61
CA ASP A 93 -13.69 -16.31 4.07
C ASP A 93 -12.93 -16.12 2.75
N SER A 94 -12.75 -14.87 2.29
CA SER A 94 -12.07 -14.58 1.04
C SER A 94 -10.59 -14.95 1.12
N SER A 95 -10.11 -15.61 0.06
CA SER A 95 -8.69 -15.87 -0.20
C SER A 95 -8.18 -15.15 -1.46
N ALA A 96 -8.98 -14.24 -2.00
CA ALA A 96 -8.63 -13.47 -3.17
C ALA A 96 -7.46 -12.52 -2.86
N LYS A 97 -6.60 -12.31 -3.87
CA LYS A 97 -5.35 -11.56 -3.72
C LYS A 97 -5.32 -10.33 -4.62
N VAL A 98 -4.56 -9.33 -4.19
CA VAL A 98 -4.06 -8.28 -5.07
C VAL A 98 -2.54 -8.40 -5.14
N ILE A 99 -2.02 -8.60 -6.35
CA ILE A 99 -0.61 -8.84 -6.60
C ILE A 99 -0.09 -7.80 -7.59
N ASN A 100 1.02 -7.16 -7.26
CA ASN A 100 1.79 -6.35 -8.20
C ASN A 100 3.14 -7.00 -8.49
N ALA A 101 3.36 -7.40 -9.74
CA ALA A 101 4.66 -7.84 -10.26
C ALA A 101 5.21 -6.87 -11.33
N GLY A 102 4.46 -5.84 -11.70
CA GLY A 102 4.79 -4.84 -12.69
C GLY A 102 5.20 -3.50 -12.11
N THR A 103 4.94 -2.44 -12.85
CA THR A 103 5.25 -1.07 -12.44
C THR A 103 3.96 -0.27 -12.27
N ILE A 104 3.77 0.32 -11.09
CA ILE A 104 2.67 1.23 -10.78
C ILE A 104 3.29 2.59 -10.45
N ARG A 105 2.82 3.63 -11.14
CA ARG A 105 3.20 5.02 -10.90
C ARG A 105 1.96 5.85 -10.61
N ALA A 106 2.05 6.64 -9.55
CA ALA A 106 1.16 7.75 -9.26
C ALA A 106 2.02 8.95 -8.83
N GLU A 107 1.45 10.14 -8.74
CA GLU A 107 2.19 11.33 -8.36
C GLU A 107 1.33 12.18 -7.42
N GLY A 108 1.69 12.15 -6.12
CA GLY A 108 0.97 12.88 -5.07
C GLY A 108 -0.41 12.31 -4.70
N GLY A 109 -0.81 11.20 -5.34
CA GLY A 109 -2.11 10.58 -5.12
C GLY A 109 -2.13 9.46 -4.08
N LEU A 110 -3.15 8.61 -4.18
CA LEU A 110 -3.33 7.45 -3.33
C LEU A 110 -3.14 6.16 -4.15
N VAL A 111 -2.27 5.27 -3.71
CA VAL A 111 -2.17 3.90 -4.22
C VAL A 111 -2.55 2.95 -3.09
N VAL A 112 -3.65 2.22 -3.23
CA VAL A 112 -4.09 1.20 -2.26
C VAL A 112 -4.26 -0.14 -2.97
N LEU A 113 -3.53 -1.14 -2.50
CA LEU A 113 -3.76 -2.54 -2.81
C LEU A 113 -4.43 -3.17 -1.58
N HIS A 114 -5.69 -3.65 -1.74
CA HIS A 114 -6.52 -4.11 -0.63
C HIS A 114 -7.11 -5.49 -0.91
N ALA A 115 -6.72 -6.48 -0.12
CA ALA A 115 -7.15 -7.86 -0.24
C ALA A 115 -6.94 -8.63 1.08
N ALA A 116 -7.36 -9.90 1.14
CA ALA A 116 -6.96 -10.79 2.22
C ALA A 116 -5.43 -11.06 2.18
N GLU A 117 -4.88 -11.14 0.97
CA GLU A 117 -3.43 -11.21 0.76
C GLU A 117 -3.02 -10.18 -0.29
N VAL A 118 -2.10 -9.31 0.09
CA VAL A 118 -1.52 -8.28 -0.80
C VAL A 118 -0.04 -8.56 -0.96
N GLU A 119 0.41 -8.58 -2.21
CA GLU A 119 1.81 -8.84 -2.55
C GLU A 119 2.35 -7.80 -3.52
N ASN A 120 3.51 -7.23 -3.22
CA ASN A 120 4.29 -6.45 -4.16
C ASN A 120 5.65 -7.10 -4.39
N SER A 121 5.87 -7.61 -5.59
CA SER A 121 7.18 -8.07 -6.10
C SER A 121 7.71 -7.18 -7.22
N GLY A 122 6.93 -6.19 -7.65
CA GLY A 122 7.28 -5.20 -8.65
C GLY A 122 7.71 -3.86 -8.03
N THR A 123 7.40 -2.78 -8.72
CA THR A 123 7.75 -1.41 -8.29
C THR A 123 6.49 -0.56 -8.18
N ILE A 124 6.32 0.13 -7.05
CA ILE A 124 5.31 1.17 -6.88
C ILE A 124 6.03 2.48 -6.56
N THR A 125 5.78 3.52 -7.36
CA THR A 125 6.37 4.85 -7.18
C THR A 125 5.26 5.89 -7.06
N ASN A 126 5.22 6.61 -5.93
CA ASN A 126 4.18 7.60 -5.64
C ASN A 126 4.75 8.74 -4.78
N PRO A 127 5.67 9.57 -5.31
CA PRO A 127 6.27 10.67 -4.55
C PRO A 127 5.18 11.65 -4.07
N GLU A 128 5.36 12.20 -2.87
CA GLU A 128 4.42 13.11 -2.18
C GLU A 128 3.02 12.49 -1.93
N GLY A 129 2.83 11.22 -2.25
CA GLY A 129 1.55 10.51 -2.11
C GLY A 129 1.55 9.49 -0.98
N THR A 130 0.46 8.76 -0.89
CA THR A 130 0.31 7.65 0.06
C THR A 130 0.19 6.33 -0.66
N THR A 131 1.02 5.35 -0.29
CA THR A 131 0.94 3.98 -0.81
C THR A 131 0.67 3.00 0.32
N ALA A 132 -0.39 2.20 0.19
CA ALA A 132 -0.80 1.22 1.18
C ALA A 132 -0.93 -0.19 0.59
N LEU A 133 -0.26 -1.16 1.21
CA LEU A 133 -0.55 -2.58 1.09
C LEU A 133 -1.41 -2.98 2.30
N ALA A 134 -2.72 -3.14 2.10
CA ALA A 134 -3.69 -3.27 3.18
C ALA A 134 -4.39 -4.62 3.16
N ALA A 135 -4.08 -5.47 4.12
CA ALA A 135 -4.73 -6.76 4.33
C ALA A 135 -5.67 -6.68 5.54
N ALA A 136 -6.87 -6.17 5.32
CA ALA A 136 -7.90 -5.98 6.34
C ALA A 136 -9.28 -6.19 5.75
N ARG A 137 -10.30 -6.34 6.60
CA ARG A 137 -11.67 -6.58 6.15
C ARG A 137 -12.28 -5.37 5.43
N ASN A 138 -12.12 -4.19 6.01
CA ASN A 138 -12.77 -2.99 5.53
C ASN A 138 -11.74 -1.97 5.01
N LEU A 139 -12.07 -1.35 3.90
CA LEU A 139 -11.41 -0.17 3.37
C LEU A 139 -12.46 0.94 3.24
N SER A 140 -12.27 2.04 3.95
CA SER A 140 -13.08 3.25 3.81
C SER A 140 -12.29 4.32 3.11
N LEU A 141 -12.89 4.93 2.09
CA LEU A 141 -12.33 6.05 1.34
C LEU A 141 -13.23 7.27 1.51
N SER A 142 -12.65 8.42 1.74
CA SER A 142 -13.36 9.70 1.82
C SER A 142 -12.53 10.80 1.18
N ALA A 143 -13.19 11.76 0.55
CA ALA A 143 -12.52 12.97 0.07
C ALA A 143 -12.61 14.07 1.13
N ASP A 144 -11.53 14.80 1.35
CA ASP A 144 -11.58 16.02 2.16
C ASP A 144 -12.09 17.21 1.33
N THR A 145 -12.22 18.37 1.96
CA THR A 145 -12.69 19.59 1.30
C THR A 145 -11.77 20.12 0.21
N ALA A 146 -10.53 19.64 0.14
CA ALA A 146 -9.55 19.97 -0.90
C ALA A 146 -9.53 18.91 -2.03
N GLY A 147 -10.38 17.87 -1.95
CA GLY A 147 -10.44 16.77 -2.92
C GLY A 147 -9.39 15.68 -2.70
N LYS A 148 -8.59 15.77 -1.62
CA LYS A 148 -7.62 14.72 -1.29
C LYS A 148 -8.34 13.49 -0.76
N ILE A 149 -8.03 12.32 -1.33
CA ILE A 149 -8.57 11.04 -0.87
C ILE A 149 -7.83 10.58 0.37
N ASN A 150 -8.59 10.37 1.44
CA ASN A 150 -8.12 9.74 2.68
C ASN A 150 -8.64 8.31 2.75
N PHE A 151 -7.91 7.44 3.41
CA PHE A 151 -8.33 6.06 3.61
C PHE A 151 -8.17 5.64 5.08
N THR A 152 -9.01 4.69 5.49
CA THR A 152 -8.85 3.95 6.74
C THR A 152 -9.07 2.47 6.48
N VAL A 153 -8.34 1.62 7.20
CA VAL A 153 -8.48 0.17 7.14
C VAL A 153 -8.75 -0.36 8.54
N ASP A 154 -9.76 -1.21 8.64
CA ASP A 154 -10.14 -1.84 9.89
C ASP A 154 -10.76 -3.24 9.68
N GLY A 155 -11.06 -3.90 10.79
CA GLY A 155 -11.66 -5.23 10.80
C GLY A 155 -10.68 -6.32 10.38
N ALA A 156 -10.71 -7.40 11.14
CA ALA A 156 -9.83 -8.54 10.92
C ALA A 156 -10.41 -9.54 9.91
N LEU A 157 -9.53 -10.25 9.24
CA LEU A 157 -9.81 -11.38 8.36
C LEU A 157 -9.25 -12.67 8.98
N ALA A 158 -9.84 -13.81 8.66
CA ALA A 158 -9.34 -15.11 9.12
C ALA A 158 -7.87 -15.36 8.72
N LYS A 159 -7.46 -14.80 7.58
CA LYS A 159 -6.07 -14.81 7.10
C LYS A 159 -5.81 -13.46 6.42
N ALA A 160 -4.90 -12.70 7.00
CA ALA A 160 -4.46 -11.42 6.43
C ALA A 160 -2.94 -11.45 6.22
N LYS A 161 -2.47 -11.02 5.03
CA LYS A 161 -1.03 -10.92 4.75
C LYS A 161 -0.73 -9.73 3.85
N ALA A 162 0.26 -8.93 4.23
CA ALA A 162 0.85 -7.88 3.41
C ALA A 162 2.35 -8.18 3.22
N LEU A 163 2.75 -8.41 1.97
CA LEU A 163 4.10 -8.88 1.60
C LEU A 163 4.73 -7.90 0.62
N ASN A 164 5.97 -7.50 0.87
CA ASN A 164 6.78 -6.73 -0.07
C ASN A 164 8.14 -7.38 -0.26
N SER A 165 8.41 -7.82 -1.48
CA SER A 165 9.74 -8.28 -1.94
C SER A 165 10.31 -7.41 -3.05
N GLY A 166 9.54 -6.43 -3.52
CA GLY A 166 9.91 -5.47 -4.55
C GLY A 166 10.29 -4.11 -3.98
N MET A 167 9.91 -3.05 -4.68
CA MET A 167 10.20 -1.68 -4.28
C MET A 167 8.91 -0.88 -4.08
N LEU A 168 8.79 -0.23 -2.93
CA LEU A 168 7.82 0.82 -2.64
C LEU A 168 8.56 2.13 -2.45
N LYS A 169 8.21 3.16 -3.24
CA LYS A 169 8.84 4.47 -3.17
C LYS A 169 7.81 5.59 -3.10
N ALA A 170 7.89 6.41 -2.04
CA ALA A 170 7.03 7.56 -1.81
C ALA A 170 7.80 8.69 -1.11
N ASP A 171 8.82 9.23 -1.78
CA ASP A 171 9.62 10.33 -1.22
C ASP A 171 8.73 11.54 -0.89
N GLY A 172 8.87 12.10 0.31
CA GLY A 172 8.00 13.15 0.83
C GLY A 172 6.56 12.71 1.15
N GLY A 173 6.28 11.41 1.07
CA GLY A 173 4.96 10.82 1.26
C GLY A 173 4.92 9.75 2.35
N TYR A 174 3.92 8.85 2.25
CA TYR A 174 3.63 7.87 3.28
C TYR A 174 3.52 6.46 2.70
N LEU A 175 4.29 5.52 3.25
CA LEU A 175 4.23 4.08 2.94
C LEU A 175 3.61 3.34 4.12
N VAL A 176 2.60 2.52 3.84
CA VAL A 176 1.92 1.68 4.84
C VAL A 176 1.88 0.24 4.37
N MET A 177 2.30 -0.67 5.22
CA MET A 177 1.95 -2.08 5.13
C MET A 177 1.17 -2.45 6.39
N THR A 178 -0.07 -2.90 6.24
CA THR A 178 -0.89 -3.29 7.40
C THR A 178 -1.65 -4.57 7.15
N ALA A 179 -1.74 -5.41 8.18
CA ALA A 179 -2.52 -6.62 8.14
C ALA A 179 -3.28 -6.80 9.46
N ARG A 180 -4.58 -7.12 9.36
CA ARG A 180 -5.47 -7.37 10.49
C ARG A 180 -5.95 -8.82 10.44
N SER A 181 -5.25 -9.70 11.19
CA SER A 181 -5.63 -11.11 11.31
C SER A 181 -6.48 -11.35 12.56
N ALA A 182 -7.54 -12.16 12.41
CA ALA A 182 -8.44 -12.53 13.51
C ALA A 182 -8.03 -13.83 14.21
N GLY A 183 -6.96 -14.49 13.75
CA GLY A 183 -6.55 -15.78 14.30
C GLY A 183 -5.94 -15.69 15.70
N ASP A 184 -6.24 -16.66 16.56
CA ASP A 184 -5.59 -16.82 17.87
C ASP A 184 -4.13 -17.32 17.75
N VAL A 185 -3.71 -17.71 16.56
CA VAL A 185 -2.36 -18.17 16.29
C VAL A 185 -1.55 -17.02 15.70
N MET A 186 -0.55 -16.57 16.45
CA MET A 186 0.43 -15.62 15.92
C MET A 186 1.04 -16.13 14.63
N SER A 187 1.01 -15.31 13.61
CA SER A 187 1.59 -15.63 12.30
C SER A 187 2.18 -14.38 11.69
N THR A 188 3.19 -14.54 10.84
CA THR A 188 3.72 -13.45 10.02
C THR A 188 2.64 -12.93 9.11
N VAL A 189 2.21 -11.69 9.37
CA VAL A 189 1.15 -11.02 8.61
C VAL A 189 1.68 -9.86 7.79
N VAL A 190 2.76 -9.21 8.25
CA VAL A 190 3.49 -8.18 7.50
C VAL A 190 4.92 -8.65 7.32
N ASN A 191 5.38 -8.75 6.08
CA ASN A 191 6.74 -9.16 5.78
C ASN A 191 7.33 -8.25 4.69
N ASN A 192 8.45 -7.60 5.02
CA ASN A 192 9.22 -6.82 4.06
C ASN A 192 10.61 -7.42 3.89
N THR A 193 10.84 -8.02 2.72
CA THR A 193 12.16 -8.47 2.25
C THR A 193 12.71 -7.59 1.13
N GLY A 194 11.92 -6.63 0.67
CA GLY A 194 12.24 -5.68 -0.38
C GLY A 194 12.70 -4.32 0.16
N THR A 195 12.50 -3.30 -0.64
CA THR A 195 12.88 -1.92 -0.29
C THR A 195 11.63 -1.06 -0.13
N MET A 196 11.57 -0.31 0.96
CA MET A 196 10.62 0.78 1.19
C MET A 196 11.39 2.08 1.36
N GLU A 197 11.16 3.04 0.48
CA GLU A 197 11.86 4.32 0.46
C GLU A 197 10.84 5.46 0.52
N ALA A 198 10.89 6.23 1.60
CA ALA A 198 10.09 7.43 1.82
C ALA A 198 10.99 8.55 2.32
N LYS A 199 11.95 8.95 1.49
CA LYS A 199 12.94 9.98 1.82
C LYS A 199 12.31 11.36 1.93
N THR A 200 12.91 12.21 2.71
CA THR A 200 12.54 13.63 2.73
C THR A 200 12.78 14.26 1.36
N LEU A 201 11.74 14.81 0.75
CA LEU A 201 11.83 15.41 -0.57
C LEU A 201 12.22 16.89 -0.49
N ARG A 202 11.62 17.62 0.47
CA ARG A 202 11.92 19.04 0.76
C ARG A 202 11.93 19.25 2.27
N GLN A 203 12.43 20.38 2.73
CA GLN A 203 12.68 20.67 4.14
C GLN A 203 11.52 20.36 5.10
N ASN A 204 10.28 20.42 4.65
CA ASN A 204 9.07 20.14 5.44
C ASN A 204 8.26 18.93 4.92
N GLU A 205 8.75 18.21 3.92
CA GLU A 205 8.08 17.05 3.31
C GLU A 205 8.85 15.79 3.66
N LYS A 206 8.76 15.42 4.95
CA LYS A 206 9.38 14.23 5.51
C LYS A 206 8.59 12.99 5.09
N GLY A 207 9.29 11.93 4.75
CA GLY A 207 8.65 10.65 4.48
C GLY A 207 8.34 9.86 5.74
N GLU A 208 7.33 9.01 5.67
CA GLU A 208 6.95 8.13 6.76
C GLU A 208 6.73 6.71 6.25
N ILE A 209 7.22 5.72 7.01
CA ILE A 209 7.05 4.29 6.75
C ILE A 209 6.40 3.65 7.98
N LEU A 210 5.26 2.98 7.77
CA LEU A 210 4.57 2.22 8.82
C LEU A 210 4.36 0.77 8.38
N LEU A 211 4.84 -0.16 9.21
CA LEU A 211 4.49 -1.57 9.14
C LEU A 211 3.68 -1.91 10.40
N ASP A 212 2.46 -2.41 10.22
CA ASP A 212 1.51 -2.61 11.32
C ASP A 212 0.84 -3.99 11.20
N GLY A 213 1.26 -4.91 12.06
CA GLY A 213 0.74 -6.27 12.18
C GLY A 213 -0.56 -6.38 12.98
N GLY A 214 -1.02 -5.29 13.60
CA GLY A 214 -2.13 -5.32 14.55
C GLY A 214 -1.78 -6.02 15.86
N ASP A 215 -2.83 -6.29 16.64
CA ASP A 215 -2.67 -6.81 18.02
C ASP A 215 -2.22 -8.28 18.08
N ASN A 216 -2.32 -9.05 16.99
CA ASN A 216 -2.05 -10.48 16.97
C ASN A 216 -1.06 -10.92 15.87
N GLY A 217 -0.50 -9.99 15.09
CA GLY A 217 0.35 -10.33 13.97
C GLY A 217 1.83 -10.15 14.24
N ILE A 218 2.64 -10.96 13.55
CA ILE A 218 4.10 -10.84 13.53
C ILE A 218 4.50 -9.94 12.35
N VAL A 219 5.36 -8.96 12.61
CA VAL A 219 6.02 -8.13 11.59
C VAL A 219 7.44 -8.63 11.41
N GLU A 220 7.80 -9.03 10.20
CA GLU A 220 9.16 -9.47 9.83
C GLU A 220 9.81 -8.45 8.89
N LEU A 221 11.02 -8.02 9.23
CA LEU A 221 11.83 -7.08 8.47
C LEU A 221 13.17 -7.72 8.10
N ASN A 222 13.39 -7.96 6.82
CA ASN A 222 14.65 -8.48 6.29
C ASN A 222 15.19 -7.61 5.13
N GLY A 223 14.49 -6.55 4.77
CA GLY A 223 14.83 -5.66 3.67
C GLY A 223 15.31 -4.30 4.15
N THR A 224 15.18 -3.30 3.27
CA THR A 224 15.60 -1.93 3.53
C THR A 224 14.39 -1.03 3.75
N LEU A 225 14.42 -0.27 4.84
CA LEU A 225 13.49 0.83 5.13
C LEU A 225 14.30 2.12 5.19
N ASP A 226 14.02 3.11 4.34
CA ASP A 226 14.78 4.36 4.26
C ASP A 226 13.85 5.59 4.26
N ALA A 227 13.86 6.34 5.36
CA ALA A 227 13.16 7.60 5.53
C ALA A 227 14.12 8.77 5.73
N SER A 228 15.33 8.69 5.16
CA SER A 228 16.40 9.67 5.35
C SER A 228 16.14 11.00 4.63
N GLY A 229 16.78 12.07 5.10
CA GLY A 229 16.80 13.39 4.50
C GLY A 229 18.25 13.91 4.40
N MET A 230 18.97 13.49 3.37
CA MET A 230 20.42 13.67 3.25
C MET A 230 20.86 14.97 2.57
N GLU A 231 19.94 15.72 1.96
CA GLU A 231 20.29 16.98 1.31
C GLU A 231 20.37 18.14 2.31
N ALA A 232 21.12 19.18 1.96
CA ALA A 232 21.31 20.32 2.85
C ALA A 232 19.97 20.95 3.29
N GLY A 233 19.77 21.03 4.60
CA GLY A 233 18.57 21.57 5.21
C GLY A 233 17.44 20.55 5.43
N GLN A 234 17.63 19.28 5.08
CA GLN A 234 16.66 18.24 5.32
C GLN A 234 16.89 17.56 6.68
N SER A 235 15.79 17.31 7.39
CA SER A 235 15.71 16.37 8.51
C SER A 235 15.09 15.06 8.03
N ALA A 236 15.42 13.97 8.69
CA ALA A 236 14.83 12.67 8.37
C ALA A 236 13.35 12.57 8.77
N GLY A 237 12.69 11.59 8.22
CA GLY A 237 11.31 11.21 8.51
C GLY A 237 11.18 10.18 9.62
N SER A 238 10.22 9.25 9.50
CA SER A 238 10.00 8.23 10.51
C SER A 238 9.78 6.83 9.93
N ILE A 239 10.23 5.83 10.69
CA ILE A 239 9.99 4.41 10.44
C ILE A 239 9.35 3.83 11.69
N LYS A 240 8.23 3.12 11.52
CA LYS A 240 7.56 2.38 12.61
C LYS A 240 7.23 0.97 12.16
N ALA A 241 7.64 0.00 12.95
CA ALA A 241 7.31 -1.40 12.80
C ALA A 241 6.68 -1.91 14.11
N ILE A 242 5.39 -2.22 14.06
CA ILE A 242 4.58 -2.49 15.25
C ILE A 242 3.74 -3.74 15.01
N GLY A 243 3.83 -4.70 15.92
CA GLY A 243 3.03 -5.94 15.91
C GLY A 243 2.88 -6.50 17.29
N ALA A 244 2.19 -7.63 17.45
CA ALA A 244 2.28 -8.43 18.67
C ALA A 244 3.73 -8.90 18.86
N GLU A 245 4.35 -9.35 17.78
CA GLU A 245 5.78 -9.59 17.71
C GLU A 245 6.38 -8.78 16.54
N THR A 246 7.62 -8.31 16.74
CA THR A 246 8.40 -7.64 15.67
C THR A 246 9.78 -8.27 15.61
N HIS A 247 10.11 -8.82 14.43
CA HIS A 247 11.38 -9.47 14.16
C HIS A 247 12.14 -8.65 13.11
N VAL A 248 13.28 -8.10 13.52
CA VAL A 248 14.22 -7.42 12.62
C VAL A 248 15.33 -8.41 12.33
N GLU A 249 15.27 -9.02 11.16
CA GLU A 249 16.12 -10.13 10.76
C GLU A 249 17.53 -9.71 10.37
N ASP A 250 18.45 -10.65 10.35
CA ASP A 250 19.83 -10.42 9.91
C ASP A 250 19.90 -9.75 8.53
N GLY A 251 20.66 -8.67 8.44
CA GLY A 251 20.87 -7.91 7.20
C GLY A 251 19.82 -6.85 6.93
N ALA A 252 18.81 -6.70 7.79
CA ALA A 252 17.85 -5.62 7.67
C ALA A 252 18.53 -4.25 7.87
N THR A 253 18.05 -3.25 7.13
CA THR A 253 18.55 -1.86 7.18
C THR A 253 17.39 -0.92 7.44
N LEU A 254 17.47 -0.13 8.52
CA LEU A 254 16.47 0.87 8.90
C LEU A 254 17.17 2.22 9.05
N HIS A 255 17.00 3.11 8.10
CA HIS A 255 17.67 4.42 8.07
C HIS A 255 16.66 5.57 8.14
N ALA A 256 16.88 6.46 9.10
CA ALA A 256 16.21 7.74 9.22
C ALA A 256 17.24 8.84 9.51
N ILE A 257 18.24 8.95 8.62
CA ILE A 257 19.41 9.82 8.76
C ILE A 257 19.08 11.19 8.18
N GLY A 258 19.34 12.26 8.93
CA GLY A 258 19.10 13.63 8.49
C GLY A 258 20.35 14.47 8.35
N ALA A 259 20.37 15.39 7.36
CA ALA A 259 21.45 16.36 7.23
C ALA A 259 21.40 17.45 8.32
N VAL A 260 20.25 17.67 8.95
CA VAL A 260 20.03 18.66 10.03
C VAL A 260 19.66 17.93 11.32
N ASP A 261 18.55 17.17 11.30
CA ASP A 261 18.10 16.38 12.44
C ASP A 261 17.82 14.96 11.97
N GLY A 262 18.22 13.98 12.76
CA GLY A 262 17.85 12.59 12.59
C GLY A 262 16.33 12.38 12.72
N GLY A 263 15.88 11.19 12.36
CA GLY A 263 14.46 10.83 12.38
C GLY A 263 14.06 10.00 13.60
N LEU A 264 12.92 9.34 13.47
CA LEU A 264 12.41 8.40 14.46
C LEU A 264 12.39 6.99 13.85
N ILE A 265 12.99 6.03 14.55
CA ILE A 265 12.83 4.62 14.26
C ILE A 265 12.22 3.96 15.49
N GLU A 266 11.05 3.35 15.31
CA GLU A 266 10.32 2.62 16.35
C GLU A 266 10.11 1.18 15.88
N THR A 267 10.62 0.22 16.65
CA THR A 267 10.32 -1.20 16.51
C THR A 267 9.70 -1.67 17.82
N SER A 268 8.46 -2.13 17.83
CA SER A 268 7.74 -2.45 19.06
C SER A 268 6.78 -3.64 18.91
N GLY A 269 6.51 -4.29 20.03
CA GLY A 269 5.61 -5.43 20.18
C GLY A 269 5.69 -5.97 21.61
N ASP A 270 4.84 -6.94 21.93
CA ASP A 270 4.97 -7.70 23.18
C ASP A 270 6.29 -8.50 23.21
N TYR A 271 6.76 -8.88 22.02
CA TYR A 271 8.08 -9.47 21.81
C TYR A 271 8.81 -8.76 20.67
N LEU A 272 10.08 -8.43 20.89
CA LEU A 272 10.97 -7.83 19.90
C LEU A 272 12.24 -8.67 19.77
N GLU A 273 12.56 -9.10 18.54
CA GLU A 273 13.81 -9.74 18.19
C GLU A 273 14.58 -8.89 17.20
N ILE A 274 15.86 -8.69 17.44
CA ILE A 274 16.76 -7.97 16.55
C ILE A 274 17.95 -8.87 16.25
N GLY A 275 18.18 -9.18 14.98
CA GLY A 275 19.27 -10.03 14.49
C GLY A 275 20.67 -9.43 14.71
N ASP A 276 21.69 -10.23 14.46
CA ASP A 276 23.09 -9.86 14.76
C ASP A 276 23.68 -8.80 13.80
N ASN A 277 23.26 -8.75 12.55
CA ASN A 277 23.83 -7.90 11.49
C ASN A 277 22.79 -6.88 10.97
N VAL A 278 22.08 -6.27 11.88
CA VAL A 278 21.07 -5.24 11.58
C VAL A 278 21.72 -3.87 11.61
N ASP A 279 21.41 -3.02 10.61
CA ASP A 279 21.87 -1.63 10.54
C ASP A 279 20.68 -0.69 10.82
N ILE A 280 20.68 -0.08 12.01
CA ILE A 280 19.67 0.90 12.44
C ILE A 280 20.37 2.23 12.71
N ASP A 281 20.02 3.25 11.89
CA ASP A 281 20.63 4.58 12.01
C ASP A 281 19.56 5.68 11.92
N ALA A 282 19.50 6.51 12.96
CA ALA A 282 18.59 7.65 13.08
C ALA A 282 19.33 8.97 13.36
N ALA A 283 20.62 9.08 12.92
CA ALA A 283 21.51 10.22 13.15
C ALA A 283 21.15 11.51 12.39
#